data_48ff40d636c22a0b7c3ff4eb6349c160
#
_entry.id   48ff40d636c22a0b7c3ff4eb6349c160
#
_cell.length_a   1.000
_cell.length_b   1.000
_cell.length_c   1.000
_cell.angle_alpha   90.00
_cell.angle_beta   90.00
_cell.angle_gamma   90.00
#
_symmetry.space_group_name_H-M   'P 1'
#
loop_
_entity.id
_entity.type
_entity.pdbx_description
1 polymer ?
#
loop_
_entity_poly.entity_id
_entity_poly.type
_entity_poly.pdbx_seq_one_letter_code
_entity_poly.pdbx_strand_id
1 'polypeptide(L)'
;MTIPPKLVATARCLWWWQWQRLMDGLAPADAEGNYQRRPSQFAGRPLEPLLQQCTTTVQRPLLIIGRSCPWAHRTRLVHQLCALAGVVDLVLVEPDPQAGRWVFPEPLLGCCSLQELYRLARANPQQRATVPLLLDPGDESRSPVILSNESAELVQLLNRWPGSAMDLEPQPLVEAIEQWSQQLQHSLNDGVYRCGFARSQTAYNHAEAAMFAALEALEESLSHQGPWLCGEELTLADVRLFPTLIRWEQVYAPLFGCSRQPLWSFPAVWQWRARFLALPGVLDTCDPLAWRTDYFGALFPLRPSALVPAGPMDGAALQQLVSRPIPTTMER
;
A
#
# COMPACT_ATOMS: atom_id res chain seq x y z
N MET A 1 -29.91 32.57 10.29
CA MET A 1 -30.48 31.48 11.12
C MET A 1 -29.35 30.85 11.92
N THR A 2 -29.46 30.84 13.24
CA THR A 2 -28.49 30.15 14.12
C THR A 2 -28.92 28.69 14.28
N ILE A 3 -28.03 27.75 13.99
CA ILE A 3 -28.31 26.32 14.20
C ILE A 3 -28.30 26.06 15.71
N PRO A 4 -29.35 25.40 16.28
CA PRO A 4 -29.38 25.11 17.70
C PRO A 4 -28.20 24.22 18.12
N PRO A 5 -27.49 24.53 19.24
CA PRO A 5 -26.32 23.74 19.69
C PRO A 5 -26.62 22.25 19.92
N LYS A 6 -27.84 21.94 20.42
CA LYS A 6 -28.28 20.54 20.61
C LYS A 6 -28.35 19.77 19.29
N LEU A 7 -28.80 20.40 18.20
CA LEU A 7 -28.84 19.75 16.88
C LEU A 7 -27.45 19.43 16.38
N VAL A 8 -26.49 20.34 16.55
CA VAL A 8 -25.06 20.12 16.18
C VAL A 8 -24.46 18.96 16.97
N ALA A 9 -24.70 18.93 18.29
CA ALA A 9 -24.21 17.84 19.15
C ALA A 9 -24.79 16.49 18.76
N THR A 10 -26.11 16.41 18.52
CA THR A 10 -26.78 15.19 18.09
C THR A 10 -26.25 14.70 16.73
N ALA A 11 -26.10 15.60 15.76
CA ALA A 11 -25.55 15.25 14.44
C ALA A 11 -24.13 14.68 14.53
N ARG A 12 -23.26 15.30 15.37
CA ARG A 12 -21.89 14.79 15.61
C ARG A 12 -21.89 13.40 16.25
N CYS A 13 -22.75 13.15 17.26
CA CYS A 13 -22.86 11.86 17.92
C CYS A 13 -23.35 10.77 16.96
N LEU A 14 -24.37 11.05 16.16
CA LEU A 14 -24.91 10.10 15.17
C LEU A 14 -23.86 9.77 14.09
N TRP A 15 -23.19 10.79 13.56
CA TRP A 15 -22.16 10.59 12.55
C TRP A 15 -20.99 9.77 13.09
N TRP A 16 -20.50 10.09 14.32
CA TRP A 16 -19.45 9.33 14.99
C TRP A 16 -19.83 7.87 15.19
N TRP A 17 -21.07 7.61 15.65
CA TRP A 17 -21.59 6.25 15.83
C TRP A 17 -21.68 5.47 14.51
N GLN A 18 -22.19 6.07 13.44
CA GLN A 18 -22.24 5.45 12.11
C GLN A 18 -20.84 5.16 11.59
N TRP A 19 -19.94 6.13 11.70
CA TRP A 19 -18.56 5.97 11.27
C TRP A 19 -17.87 4.81 12.00
N GLN A 20 -18.00 4.71 13.33
CA GLN A 20 -17.44 3.60 14.09
C GLN A 20 -17.98 2.24 13.61
N ARG A 21 -19.30 2.13 13.38
CA ARG A 21 -19.91 0.91 12.87
C ARG A 21 -19.36 0.48 11.50
N LEU A 22 -19.18 1.41 10.59
CA LEU A 22 -18.56 1.16 9.28
C LEU A 22 -17.10 0.71 9.44
N MET A 23 -16.35 1.40 10.29
CA MET A 23 -14.93 1.13 10.52
C MET A 23 -14.68 -0.18 11.28
N ASP A 24 -15.63 -0.71 12.07
CA ASP A 24 -15.51 -2.04 12.69
C ASP A 24 -15.30 -3.15 11.66
N GLY A 25 -15.92 -3.02 10.50
CA GLY A 25 -15.75 -3.95 9.38
C GLY A 25 -14.48 -3.70 8.53
N LEU A 26 -14.15 -2.42 8.32
CA LEU A 26 -13.08 -2.00 7.40
C LEU A 26 -11.70 -1.92 8.07
N ALA A 27 -11.64 -1.36 9.27
CA ALA A 27 -10.43 -1.10 10.04
C ALA A 27 -10.72 -1.28 11.54
N PRO A 28 -10.78 -2.53 12.03
CA PRO A 28 -11.06 -2.80 13.44
C PRO A 28 -10.02 -2.18 14.36
N ALA A 29 -10.44 -1.81 15.57
CA ALA A 29 -9.58 -1.25 16.59
C ALA A 29 -9.72 -2.03 17.91
N ASP A 30 -8.67 -1.93 18.77
CA ASP A 30 -8.72 -2.43 20.15
C ASP A 30 -9.55 -1.51 21.08
N ALA A 31 -9.58 -1.84 22.37
CA ALA A 31 -10.30 -1.08 23.37
C ALA A 31 -9.73 0.35 23.58
N GLU A 32 -8.45 0.54 23.36
CA GLU A 32 -7.73 1.83 23.46
C GLU A 32 -7.91 2.67 22.19
N GLY A 33 -8.49 2.09 21.13
CA GLY A 33 -8.74 2.77 19.85
C GLY A 33 -7.59 2.68 18.86
N ASN A 34 -6.63 1.78 19.07
CA ASN A 34 -5.55 1.53 18.11
C ASN A 34 -6.05 0.62 16.98
N TYR A 35 -5.75 0.99 15.74
CA TYR A 35 -6.05 0.17 14.57
C TYR A 35 -5.37 -1.20 14.64
N GLN A 36 -6.15 -2.25 14.34
CA GLN A 36 -5.70 -3.65 14.30
C GLN A 36 -5.81 -4.20 12.88
N ARG A 37 -4.66 -4.51 12.27
CA ARG A 37 -4.65 -5.20 10.98
C ARG A 37 -4.94 -6.68 11.15
N ARG A 38 -5.95 -7.19 10.43
CA ARG A 38 -6.26 -8.63 10.44
C ARG A 38 -5.21 -9.39 9.61
N PRO A 39 -4.68 -10.51 10.13
CA PRO A 39 -3.75 -11.34 9.35
C PRO A 39 -4.46 -12.00 8.17
N SER A 40 -3.67 -12.30 7.12
CA SER A 40 -4.14 -13.12 5.99
C SER A 40 -4.10 -14.61 6.34
N GLN A 41 -5.10 -15.38 5.87
CA GLN A 41 -5.09 -16.84 5.95
C GLN A 41 -4.04 -17.49 5.02
N PHE A 42 -3.50 -16.73 4.07
CA PHE A 42 -2.50 -17.19 3.12
C PHE A 42 -1.08 -16.79 3.55
N ALA A 43 -0.91 -16.15 4.71
CA ALA A 43 0.38 -15.80 5.28
C ALA A 43 1.09 -17.00 5.92
N GLY A 44 2.43 -16.93 6.02
CA GLY A 44 3.27 -17.91 6.71
C GLY A 44 3.56 -19.18 5.91
N ARG A 45 3.35 -19.16 4.60
CA ARG A 45 3.70 -20.28 3.73
C ARG A 45 5.22 -20.28 3.46
N PRO A 46 5.90 -21.45 3.54
CA PRO A 46 7.31 -21.53 3.18
C PRO A 46 7.55 -21.09 1.73
N LEU A 47 8.54 -20.22 1.53
CA LEU A 47 8.76 -19.53 0.27
C LEU A 47 9.15 -20.50 -0.88
N GLU A 48 10.07 -21.44 -0.61
CA GLU A 48 10.57 -22.37 -1.64
C GLU A 48 9.48 -23.30 -2.22
N PRO A 49 8.65 -23.99 -1.39
CA PRO A 49 7.52 -24.77 -1.91
C PRO A 49 6.51 -23.90 -2.65
N LEU A 50 6.28 -22.65 -2.20
CA LEU A 50 5.37 -21.75 -2.86
C LEU A 50 5.92 -21.31 -4.23
N LEU A 51 7.21 -20.98 -4.32
CA LEU A 51 7.87 -20.63 -5.57
C LEU A 51 7.82 -21.80 -6.57
N GLN A 52 8.12 -23.01 -6.11
CA GLN A 52 8.00 -24.21 -6.93
C GLN A 52 6.57 -24.39 -7.46
N GLN A 53 5.56 -24.24 -6.60
CA GLN A 53 4.16 -24.29 -7.01
C GLN A 53 3.84 -23.23 -8.09
N CYS A 54 4.30 -21.97 -7.89
CA CYS A 54 4.03 -20.87 -8.80
C CYS A 54 4.69 -21.05 -10.17
N THR A 55 5.89 -21.65 -10.22
CA THR A 55 6.67 -21.81 -11.45
C THR A 55 6.31 -23.07 -12.23
N THR A 56 5.49 -23.97 -11.66
CA THR A 56 5.02 -25.22 -12.30
C THR A 56 3.56 -25.18 -12.71
N THR A 57 2.91 -24.02 -12.67
CA THR A 57 1.53 -23.82 -13.15
C THR A 57 1.45 -24.07 -14.66
N VAL A 58 0.32 -24.62 -15.13
CA VAL A 58 0.09 -24.89 -16.57
C VAL A 58 -0.02 -23.57 -17.35
N GLN A 59 -0.70 -22.59 -16.76
CA GLN A 59 -0.80 -21.23 -17.28
C GLN A 59 0.06 -20.29 -16.43
N ARG A 60 0.42 -19.13 -17.01
CA ARG A 60 1.13 -18.10 -16.24
C ARG A 60 0.30 -17.64 -15.07
N PRO A 61 0.88 -17.53 -13.86
CA PRO A 61 0.19 -16.96 -12.71
C PRO A 61 -0.25 -15.52 -12.95
N LEU A 62 -1.35 -15.13 -12.34
CA LEU A 62 -1.92 -13.81 -12.44
C LEU A 62 -1.61 -13.02 -11.16
N LEU A 63 -0.89 -11.91 -11.30
CA LEU A 63 -0.71 -10.93 -10.23
C LEU A 63 -1.82 -9.89 -10.32
N ILE A 64 -2.81 -9.99 -9.43
CA ILE A 64 -3.97 -9.09 -9.40
C ILE A 64 -3.70 -7.95 -8.43
N ILE A 65 -3.80 -6.71 -8.92
CA ILE A 65 -3.50 -5.49 -8.15
C ILE A 65 -4.60 -4.44 -8.31
N GLY A 66 -4.79 -3.63 -7.26
CA GLY A 66 -5.55 -2.37 -7.33
C GLY A 66 -4.60 -1.19 -7.43
N ARG A 67 -4.82 -0.26 -8.35
CA ARG A 67 -3.92 0.88 -8.63
C ARG A 67 -3.66 1.75 -7.41
N SER A 68 -4.65 1.94 -6.55
CA SER A 68 -4.54 2.77 -5.34
C SER A 68 -3.91 2.04 -4.16
N CYS A 69 -3.93 0.70 -4.13
CA CYS A 69 -3.45 -0.08 -2.99
C CYS A 69 -1.91 -0.03 -2.87
N PRO A 70 -1.33 0.48 -1.76
CA PRO A 70 0.13 0.54 -1.59
C PRO A 70 0.75 -0.84 -1.39
N TRP A 71 0.01 -1.78 -0.81
CA TRP A 71 0.45 -3.16 -0.65
C TRP A 71 0.60 -3.87 -1.99
N ALA A 72 -0.35 -3.66 -2.91
CA ALA A 72 -0.27 -4.14 -4.27
C ALA A 72 0.80 -3.40 -5.09
N HIS A 73 1.03 -2.12 -4.80
CA HIS A 73 2.08 -1.36 -5.47
C HIS A 73 3.48 -1.93 -5.23
N ARG A 74 3.77 -2.47 -4.02
CA ARG A 74 5.04 -3.16 -3.75
C ARG A 74 5.29 -4.32 -4.70
N THR A 75 4.27 -5.14 -4.90
CA THR A 75 4.38 -6.32 -5.79
C THR A 75 4.49 -5.92 -7.26
N ARG A 76 3.78 -4.85 -7.67
CA ARG A 76 3.92 -4.27 -9.01
C ARG A 76 5.33 -3.72 -9.26
N LEU A 77 5.94 -3.08 -8.27
CA LEU A 77 7.32 -2.58 -8.36
C LEU A 77 8.32 -3.72 -8.56
N VAL A 78 8.23 -4.81 -7.78
CA VAL A 78 9.10 -5.97 -7.98
C VAL A 78 8.85 -6.61 -9.35
N HIS A 79 7.59 -6.79 -9.74
CA HIS A 79 7.23 -7.31 -11.06
C HIS A 79 7.87 -6.46 -12.19
N GLN A 80 7.88 -5.13 -12.06
CA GLN A 80 8.49 -4.22 -13.03
C GLN A 80 10.02 -4.27 -13.00
N LEU A 81 10.63 -4.12 -11.82
CA LEU A 81 12.09 -4.05 -11.66
C LEU A 81 12.77 -5.39 -12.01
N CYS A 82 12.13 -6.49 -11.70
CA CYS A 82 12.60 -7.83 -12.01
C CYS A 82 12.22 -8.31 -13.44
N ALA A 83 11.57 -7.45 -14.25
CA ALA A 83 11.16 -7.74 -15.64
C ALA A 83 10.30 -9.00 -15.81
N LEU A 84 9.31 -9.22 -14.94
CA LEU A 84 8.53 -10.47 -14.88
C LEU A 84 7.33 -10.53 -15.83
N ALA A 85 7.11 -9.53 -16.70
CA ALA A 85 5.94 -9.46 -17.59
C ALA A 85 5.81 -10.68 -18.56
N GLY A 86 6.89 -11.40 -18.82
CA GLY A 86 6.90 -12.61 -19.65
C GLY A 86 6.48 -13.89 -18.92
N VAL A 87 6.45 -13.89 -17.58
CA VAL A 87 6.26 -15.08 -16.75
C VAL A 87 5.14 -14.97 -15.72
N VAL A 88 4.75 -13.76 -15.36
CA VAL A 88 3.61 -13.45 -14.48
C VAL A 88 2.77 -12.37 -15.14
N ASP A 89 1.50 -12.67 -15.42
CA ASP A 89 0.59 -11.71 -16.04
C ASP A 89 0.01 -10.75 -15.00
N LEU A 90 -0.05 -9.45 -15.34
CA LEU A 90 -0.59 -8.42 -14.47
C LEU A 90 -2.07 -8.15 -14.79
N VAL A 91 -2.92 -8.23 -13.76
CA VAL A 91 -4.36 -7.93 -13.86
C VAL A 91 -4.73 -6.78 -12.93
N LEU A 92 -5.48 -5.82 -13.45
CA LEU A 92 -5.93 -4.65 -12.70
C LEU A 92 -7.37 -4.85 -12.20
N VAL A 93 -7.62 -4.42 -10.96
CA VAL A 93 -8.96 -4.26 -10.40
C VAL A 93 -9.16 -2.82 -9.95
N GLU A 94 -10.40 -2.38 -9.96
CA GLU A 94 -10.84 -1.04 -9.57
C GLU A 94 -11.80 -1.11 -8.37
N PRO A 95 -11.83 -0.11 -7.47
CA PRO A 95 -12.80 -0.09 -6.41
C PRO A 95 -14.18 0.34 -6.95
N ASP A 96 -15.19 -0.45 -6.64
CA ASP A 96 -16.60 -0.05 -6.84
C ASP A 96 -17.02 0.84 -5.66
N PRO A 97 -17.26 2.15 -5.88
CA PRO A 97 -17.59 3.08 -4.79
C PRO A 97 -18.97 2.81 -4.17
N GLN A 98 -19.85 2.12 -4.87
CA GLN A 98 -21.20 1.80 -4.37
C GLN A 98 -21.19 0.51 -3.53
N ALA A 99 -20.47 -0.50 -4.00
CA ALA A 99 -20.41 -1.80 -3.33
C ALA A 99 -19.27 -1.94 -2.34
N GLY A 100 -18.30 -0.99 -2.31
CA GLY A 100 -17.13 -1.04 -1.43
C GLY A 100 -16.25 -2.27 -1.64
N ARG A 101 -16.13 -2.74 -2.89
CA ARG A 101 -15.38 -3.94 -3.26
C ARG A 101 -14.55 -3.71 -4.53
N TRP A 102 -13.54 -4.57 -4.72
CA TRP A 102 -12.76 -4.60 -5.95
C TRP A 102 -13.51 -5.32 -7.07
N VAL A 103 -13.60 -4.69 -8.23
CA VAL A 103 -14.24 -5.22 -9.44
C VAL A 103 -13.24 -5.31 -10.59
N PHE A 104 -13.47 -6.24 -11.50
CA PHE A 104 -12.71 -6.35 -12.74
C PHE A 104 -13.35 -5.46 -13.81
N PRO A 105 -12.58 -4.62 -14.54
CA PRO A 105 -13.08 -3.87 -15.69
C PRO A 105 -13.68 -4.80 -16.76
N GLU A 106 -13.01 -5.93 -17.02
CA GLU A 106 -13.46 -7.02 -17.86
C GLU A 106 -13.52 -8.30 -17.00
N PRO A 107 -14.59 -9.13 -17.12
CA PRO A 107 -14.72 -10.34 -16.30
C PRO A 107 -13.49 -11.26 -16.42
N LEU A 108 -12.92 -11.67 -15.29
CA LEU A 108 -11.82 -12.61 -15.21
C LEU A 108 -12.33 -13.98 -14.77
N LEU A 109 -12.08 -15.05 -15.56
CA LEU A 109 -12.56 -16.40 -15.28
C LEU A 109 -14.08 -16.46 -15.00
N GLY A 110 -14.87 -15.60 -15.67
CA GLY A 110 -16.31 -15.46 -15.46
C GLY A 110 -16.71 -14.66 -14.22
N CYS A 111 -15.76 -14.10 -13.46
CA CYS A 111 -16.01 -13.31 -12.26
C CYS A 111 -15.96 -11.82 -12.58
N CYS A 112 -16.97 -11.05 -12.13
CA CYS A 112 -17.00 -9.59 -12.25
C CYS A 112 -16.34 -8.89 -11.05
N SER A 113 -16.11 -9.59 -9.94
CA SER A 113 -15.50 -9.03 -8.75
C SER A 113 -14.45 -9.96 -8.12
N LEU A 114 -13.51 -9.35 -7.40
CA LEU A 114 -12.49 -10.08 -6.65
C LEU A 114 -13.13 -11.04 -5.62
N GLN A 115 -14.26 -10.64 -5.04
CA GLN A 115 -14.98 -11.50 -4.10
C GLN A 115 -15.56 -12.77 -4.76
N GLU A 116 -16.05 -12.66 -6.00
CA GLU A 116 -16.49 -13.81 -6.78
C GLU A 116 -15.31 -14.73 -7.11
N LEU A 117 -14.17 -14.16 -7.47
CA LEU A 117 -12.94 -14.93 -7.72
C LEU A 117 -12.46 -15.69 -6.47
N TYR A 118 -12.50 -15.06 -5.29
CA TYR A 118 -12.17 -15.73 -4.03
C TYR A 118 -13.12 -16.91 -3.75
N ARG A 119 -14.41 -16.78 -4.04
CA ARG A 119 -15.37 -17.89 -3.91
C ARG A 119 -15.09 -19.00 -4.92
N LEU A 120 -14.80 -18.65 -6.18
CA LEU A 120 -14.44 -19.60 -7.23
C LEU A 120 -13.19 -20.40 -6.85
N ALA A 121 -12.19 -19.74 -6.26
CA ALA A 121 -10.98 -20.35 -5.73
C ALA A 121 -11.17 -21.03 -4.36
N ARG A 122 -12.42 -21.21 -3.90
CA ARG A 122 -12.80 -21.88 -2.65
C ARG A 122 -12.12 -21.32 -1.39
N ALA A 123 -11.82 -20.01 -1.37
CA ALA A 123 -11.34 -19.35 -0.17
C ALA A 123 -12.43 -19.33 0.93
N ASN A 124 -12.00 -19.25 2.19
CA ASN A 124 -12.95 -19.14 3.31
C ASN A 124 -13.89 -17.94 3.08
N PRO A 125 -15.23 -18.13 3.12
CA PRO A 125 -16.19 -17.06 2.89
C PRO A 125 -16.09 -15.87 3.84
N GLN A 126 -15.51 -16.07 5.03
CA GLN A 126 -15.25 -15.01 6.00
C GLN A 126 -13.97 -14.22 5.68
N GLN A 127 -13.14 -14.70 4.75
CA GLN A 127 -11.93 -14.03 4.32
C GLN A 127 -12.29 -12.80 3.49
N ARG A 128 -11.69 -11.68 3.82
CA ARG A 128 -11.80 -10.47 3.02
C ARG A 128 -11.05 -10.65 1.70
N ALA A 129 -11.70 -10.40 0.58
CA ALA A 129 -11.06 -10.36 -0.73
C ALA A 129 -10.19 -9.10 -0.83
N THR A 130 -8.87 -9.27 -0.90
CA THR A 130 -7.87 -8.19 -0.86
C THR A 130 -6.88 -8.30 -2.02
N VAL A 131 -6.24 -7.19 -2.34
CA VAL A 131 -5.08 -7.10 -3.24
C VAL A 131 -3.84 -6.70 -2.43
N PRO A 132 -2.62 -7.11 -2.87
CA PRO A 132 -2.33 -7.94 -4.04
C PRO A 132 -2.84 -9.36 -3.88
N LEU A 133 -3.01 -10.05 -5.01
CA LEU A 133 -3.34 -11.47 -5.05
C LEU A 133 -2.53 -12.13 -6.16
N LEU A 134 -1.78 -13.19 -5.84
CA LEU A 134 -1.19 -14.09 -6.82
C LEU A 134 -2.06 -15.32 -6.96
N LEU A 135 -2.49 -15.59 -8.19
CA LEU A 135 -3.43 -16.66 -8.54
C LEU A 135 -2.85 -17.59 -9.59
N ASP A 136 -2.94 -18.89 -9.37
CA ASP A 136 -2.91 -19.89 -10.44
C ASP A 136 -4.30 -19.91 -11.08
N PRO A 137 -4.45 -19.54 -12.35
CA PRO A 137 -5.78 -19.51 -12.98
C PRO A 137 -6.41 -20.89 -13.18
N GLY A 138 -5.63 -21.96 -13.03
CA GLY A 138 -6.09 -23.31 -13.35
C GLY A 138 -6.22 -23.56 -14.84
N ASP A 139 -7.07 -24.52 -15.21
CA ASP A 139 -7.40 -24.88 -16.60
C ASP A 139 -8.83 -25.44 -16.65
N GLU A 140 -9.24 -26.02 -17.80
CA GLU A 140 -10.58 -26.61 -17.96
C GLU A 140 -10.89 -27.75 -16.96
N SER A 141 -9.86 -28.40 -16.42
CA SER A 141 -9.98 -29.53 -15.48
C SER A 141 -9.81 -29.11 -14.02
N ARG A 142 -9.24 -27.93 -13.75
CA ARG A 142 -8.80 -27.52 -12.42
C ARG A 142 -9.22 -26.06 -12.09
N SER A 143 -9.95 -25.92 -11.01
CA SER A 143 -10.35 -24.59 -10.49
C SER A 143 -9.14 -23.70 -10.17
N PRO A 144 -9.28 -22.37 -10.24
CA PRO A 144 -8.23 -21.45 -9.85
C PRO A 144 -7.84 -21.62 -8.38
N VAL A 145 -6.56 -21.37 -8.08
CA VAL A 145 -5.99 -21.50 -6.72
C VAL A 145 -5.32 -20.21 -6.31
N ILE A 146 -5.70 -19.68 -5.14
CA ILE A 146 -4.99 -18.56 -4.52
C ILE A 146 -3.64 -19.05 -3.99
N LEU A 147 -2.56 -18.50 -4.55
CA LEU A 147 -1.19 -18.83 -4.18
C LEU A 147 -0.76 -18.03 -2.93
N SER A 148 -0.91 -16.71 -2.95
CA SER A 148 -0.75 -15.82 -1.79
C SER A 148 -1.44 -14.48 -2.03
N ASN A 149 -1.81 -13.78 -0.95
CA ASN A 149 -2.26 -12.39 -0.96
C ASN A 149 -1.51 -11.54 0.08
N GLU A 150 -0.39 -12.05 0.62
CA GLU A 150 0.43 -11.31 1.56
C GLU A 150 1.58 -10.61 0.83
N SER A 151 1.52 -9.28 0.81
CA SER A 151 2.46 -8.47 0.02
C SER A 151 3.93 -8.64 0.45
N ALA A 152 4.19 -8.88 1.73
CA ALA A 152 5.54 -9.07 2.25
C ALA A 152 6.19 -10.37 1.72
N GLU A 153 5.39 -11.43 1.58
CA GLU A 153 5.83 -12.71 1.00
C GLU A 153 5.92 -12.62 -0.54
N LEU A 154 4.93 -11.95 -1.15
CA LEU A 154 4.88 -11.80 -2.61
C LEU A 154 6.06 -11.03 -3.17
N VAL A 155 6.58 -10.01 -2.49
CA VAL A 155 7.77 -9.29 -2.97
C VAL A 155 9.02 -10.17 -2.93
N GLN A 156 9.18 -11.05 -1.94
CA GLN A 156 10.27 -12.02 -1.88
C GLN A 156 10.12 -13.10 -2.95
N LEU A 157 8.90 -13.63 -3.11
CA LEU A 157 8.59 -14.64 -4.13
C LEU A 157 8.90 -14.13 -5.54
N LEU A 158 8.44 -12.92 -5.86
CA LEU A 158 8.66 -12.30 -7.17
C LEU A 158 10.14 -11.96 -7.40
N ASN A 159 10.86 -11.51 -6.36
CA ASN A 159 12.30 -11.26 -6.44
C ASN A 159 13.09 -12.54 -6.77
N ARG A 160 12.71 -13.68 -6.19
CA ARG A 160 13.36 -14.99 -6.41
C ARG A 160 12.83 -15.76 -7.62
N TRP A 161 11.96 -15.14 -8.42
CA TRP A 161 11.41 -15.80 -9.62
C TRP A 161 12.53 -16.16 -10.58
N PRO A 162 12.54 -17.40 -11.15
CA PRO A 162 13.56 -17.81 -12.12
C PRO A 162 13.61 -16.84 -13.31
N GLY A 163 14.80 -16.35 -13.62
CA GLY A 163 15.01 -15.37 -14.70
C GLY A 163 14.72 -13.91 -14.31
N SER A 164 14.54 -13.61 -13.01
CA SER A 164 14.51 -12.24 -12.53
C SER A 164 15.72 -11.44 -13.01
N ALA A 165 15.47 -10.23 -13.54
CA ALA A 165 16.52 -9.37 -14.06
C ALA A 165 17.33 -8.65 -12.96
N MET A 166 16.84 -8.67 -11.71
CA MET A 166 17.46 -7.97 -10.58
C MET A 166 17.30 -8.80 -9.30
N ASP A 167 18.33 -8.82 -8.46
CA ASP A 167 18.23 -9.34 -7.10
C ASP A 167 18.10 -8.18 -6.11
N LEU A 168 16.93 -8.05 -5.50
CA LEU A 168 16.60 -7.02 -4.52
C LEU A 168 16.79 -7.48 -3.07
N GLU A 169 17.25 -8.72 -2.87
CA GLU A 169 17.50 -9.32 -1.56
C GLU A 169 18.84 -10.08 -1.56
N PRO A 170 19.97 -9.41 -1.91
CA PRO A 170 21.27 -10.07 -1.97
C PRO A 170 21.68 -10.58 -0.60
N GLN A 171 22.27 -11.78 -0.57
CA GLN A 171 22.63 -12.52 0.67
C GLN A 171 23.36 -11.67 1.73
N PRO A 172 24.35 -10.83 1.41
CA PRO A 172 25.04 -10.02 2.41
C PRO A 172 24.14 -8.98 3.10
N LEU A 173 23.00 -8.61 2.50
CA LEU A 173 22.11 -7.56 2.99
C LEU A 173 20.79 -8.08 3.60
N VAL A 174 20.54 -9.39 3.61
CA VAL A 174 19.28 -9.99 4.07
C VAL A 174 18.91 -9.53 5.50
N GLU A 175 19.88 -9.51 6.41
CA GLU A 175 19.65 -9.10 7.80
C GLU A 175 19.28 -7.60 7.88
N ALA A 176 20.00 -6.75 7.16
CA ALA A 176 19.70 -5.30 7.12
C ALA A 176 18.34 -5.02 6.47
N ILE A 177 17.98 -5.73 5.39
CA ILE A 177 16.68 -5.64 4.73
C ILE A 177 15.56 -6.01 5.70
N GLU A 178 15.73 -7.09 6.46
CA GLU A 178 14.72 -7.53 7.42
C GLU A 178 14.58 -6.55 8.59
N GLN A 179 15.66 -6.03 9.15
CA GLN A 179 15.65 -5.01 10.20
C GLN A 179 14.88 -3.76 9.75
N TRP A 180 15.20 -3.20 8.58
CA TRP A 180 14.46 -2.09 8.00
C TRP A 180 12.99 -2.43 7.75
N SER A 181 12.73 -3.61 7.21
CA SER A 181 11.37 -4.05 6.91
C SER A 181 10.49 -4.12 8.15
N GLN A 182 11.00 -4.66 9.25
CA GLN A 182 10.27 -4.75 10.53
C GLN A 182 10.04 -3.37 11.12
N GLN A 183 11.08 -2.53 11.19
CA GLN A 183 10.99 -1.18 11.72
C GLN A 183 9.97 -0.34 10.94
N LEU A 184 10.06 -0.32 9.61
CA LEU A 184 9.23 0.51 8.76
C LEU A 184 7.80 -0.02 8.60
N GLN A 185 7.61 -1.35 8.69
CA GLN A 185 6.27 -1.93 8.58
C GLN A 185 5.34 -1.36 9.65
N HIS A 186 5.76 -1.37 10.90
CA HIS A 186 4.94 -0.93 12.02
C HIS A 186 4.80 0.60 12.09
N SER A 187 5.93 1.31 11.93
CA SER A 187 6.01 2.74 12.21
C SER A 187 5.53 3.62 11.05
N LEU A 188 5.81 3.23 9.80
CA LEU A 188 5.47 3.99 8.60
C LEU A 188 4.38 3.33 7.76
N ASN A 189 4.59 2.09 7.29
CA ASN A 189 3.69 1.48 6.32
C ASN A 189 2.30 1.18 6.90
N ASP A 190 2.23 0.63 8.12
CA ASP A 190 0.99 0.54 8.90
C ASP A 190 0.75 1.82 9.71
N GLY A 191 1.79 2.61 10.01
CA GLY A 191 1.74 3.82 10.81
C GLY A 191 0.77 4.86 10.25
N VAL A 192 0.78 5.11 8.95
CA VAL A 192 -0.16 6.04 8.30
C VAL A 192 -1.62 5.60 8.50
N TYR A 193 -1.90 4.29 8.47
CA TYR A 193 -3.24 3.75 8.74
C TYR A 193 -3.59 3.81 10.23
N ARG A 194 -2.61 3.62 11.12
CA ARG A 194 -2.80 3.80 12.57
C ARG A 194 -3.18 5.23 12.90
N CYS A 195 -2.61 6.23 12.23
CA CYS A 195 -3.05 7.62 12.34
C CYS A 195 -4.46 7.80 11.80
N GLY A 196 -4.72 7.40 10.55
CA GLY A 196 -5.98 7.65 9.85
C GLY A 196 -7.19 6.93 10.45
N PHE A 197 -6.98 5.78 11.09
CA PHE A 197 -8.01 4.94 11.67
C PHE A 197 -8.04 4.95 13.20
N ALA A 198 -7.23 5.79 13.84
CA ALA A 198 -7.26 5.96 15.29
C ALA A 198 -8.67 6.36 15.77
N ARG A 199 -9.14 5.73 16.86
CA ARG A 199 -10.44 6.00 17.46
C ARG A 199 -10.35 6.78 18.75
N SER A 200 -9.14 7.13 19.20
CA SER A 200 -8.88 7.99 20.32
C SER A 200 -7.73 8.95 20.02
N GLN A 201 -7.71 10.10 20.68
CA GLN A 201 -6.61 11.07 20.54
C GLN A 201 -5.29 10.46 21.02
N THR A 202 -5.31 9.62 22.04
CA THR A 202 -4.13 8.92 22.55
C THR A 202 -3.55 7.96 21.51
N ALA A 203 -4.40 7.14 20.88
CA ALA A 203 -3.97 6.22 19.81
C ALA A 203 -3.38 6.97 18.62
N TYR A 204 -4.01 8.08 18.20
CA TYR A 204 -3.49 8.94 17.14
C TYR A 204 -2.12 9.52 17.52
N ASN A 205 -1.98 10.10 18.71
CA ASN A 205 -0.74 10.74 19.17
C ASN A 205 0.42 9.73 19.23
N HIS A 206 0.16 8.49 19.68
CA HIS A 206 1.17 7.44 19.71
C HIS A 206 1.60 7.02 18.30
N ALA A 207 0.65 6.80 17.40
CA ALA A 207 0.94 6.42 16.02
C ALA A 207 1.72 7.50 15.28
N GLU A 208 1.33 8.74 15.44
CA GLU A 208 1.94 9.92 14.83
C GLU A 208 3.36 10.15 15.34
N ALA A 209 3.60 10.05 16.66
CA ALA A 209 4.92 10.17 17.24
C ALA A 209 5.89 9.08 16.76
N ALA A 210 5.45 7.82 16.73
CA ALA A 210 6.25 6.71 16.21
C ALA A 210 6.59 6.87 14.72
N MET A 211 5.65 7.38 13.93
CA MET A 211 5.82 7.61 12.51
C MET A 211 6.85 8.70 12.22
N PHE A 212 6.80 9.84 12.92
CA PHE A 212 7.78 10.91 12.74
C PHE A 212 9.16 10.54 13.29
N ALA A 213 9.26 9.80 14.40
CA ALA A 213 10.52 9.24 14.86
C ALA A 213 11.16 8.30 13.82
N ALA A 214 10.36 7.51 13.10
CA ALA A 214 10.86 6.68 12.02
C ALA A 214 11.32 7.50 10.80
N LEU A 215 10.66 8.62 10.47
CA LEU A 215 11.13 9.53 9.42
C LEU A 215 12.45 10.22 9.80
N GLU A 216 12.64 10.58 11.07
CA GLU A 216 13.90 11.13 11.58
C GLU A 216 15.04 10.10 11.48
N ALA A 217 14.79 8.84 11.86
CA ALA A 217 15.76 7.76 11.72
C ALA A 217 16.11 7.46 10.26
N LEU A 218 15.13 7.51 9.35
CA LEU A 218 15.36 7.39 7.91
C LEU A 218 16.22 8.52 7.37
N GLU A 219 15.92 9.76 7.77
CA GLU A 219 16.69 10.94 7.37
C GLU A 219 18.15 10.82 7.79
N GLU A 220 18.40 10.42 9.04
CA GLU A 220 19.75 10.20 9.56
C GLU A 220 20.49 9.11 8.77
N SER A 221 19.86 7.96 8.58
CA SER A 221 20.48 6.84 7.85
C SER A 221 20.80 7.20 6.41
N LEU A 222 19.84 7.76 5.67
CA LEU A 222 20.04 8.14 4.25
C LEU A 222 21.05 9.27 4.07
N SER A 223 21.20 10.15 5.09
CA SER A 223 22.21 11.22 5.06
C SER A 223 23.64 10.71 5.21
N HIS A 224 23.85 9.58 5.89
CA HIS A 224 25.18 9.09 6.27
C HIS A 224 25.60 7.78 5.59
N GLN A 225 24.66 6.91 5.21
CA GLN A 225 24.96 5.54 4.82
C GLN A 225 24.77 5.24 3.32
N GLY A 226 24.32 6.21 2.54
CA GLY A 226 24.28 6.04 1.11
C GLY A 226 22.92 6.34 0.47
N PRO A 227 22.75 6.08 -0.83
CA PRO A 227 21.57 6.50 -1.57
C PRO A 227 20.35 5.66 -1.26
N TRP A 228 20.52 4.44 -0.71
CA TRP A 228 19.44 3.47 -0.40
C TRP A 228 19.49 3.06 1.07
N LEU A 229 18.41 2.41 1.55
CA LEU A 229 18.27 2.03 2.96
C LEU A 229 19.35 1.06 3.44
N CYS A 230 19.85 0.22 2.54
CA CYS A 230 20.91 -0.74 2.84
C CYS A 230 22.27 -0.35 2.21
N GLY A 231 22.56 0.95 2.06
CA GLY A 231 23.80 1.46 1.52
C GLY A 231 23.73 1.79 0.02
N GLU A 232 24.63 1.22 -0.78
CA GLU A 232 24.76 1.55 -2.20
C GLU A 232 23.77 0.81 -3.11
N GLU A 233 23.11 -0.24 -2.61
CA GLU A 233 22.29 -1.13 -3.41
C GLU A 233 20.79 -0.91 -3.11
N LEU A 234 19.98 -0.83 -4.18
CA LEU A 234 18.53 -0.87 -4.10
C LEU A 234 18.06 -2.24 -3.60
N THR A 235 17.21 -2.27 -2.57
CA THR A 235 16.76 -3.51 -1.95
C THR A 235 15.24 -3.57 -1.75
N LEU A 236 14.74 -4.73 -1.30
CA LEU A 236 13.33 -4.90 -0.91
C LEU A 236 12.91 -3.96 0.23
N ALA A 237 13.84 -3.46 1.07
CA ALA A 237 13.54 -2.47 2.08
C ALA A 237 13.03 -1.17 1.43
N ASP A 238 13.71 -0.69 0.39
CA ASP A 238 13.33 0.49 -0.38
C ASP A 238 11.98 0.27 -1.12
N VAL A 239 11.82 -0.89 -1.77
CA VAL A 239 10.58 -1.25 -2.47
C VAL A 239 9.38 -1.26 -1.51
N ARG A 240 9.54 -1.75 -0.29
CA ARG A 240 8.47 -1.80 0.72
C ARG A 240 8.08 -0.42 1.23
N LEU A 241 9.01 0.52 1.31
CA LEU A 241 8.80 1.87 1.79
C LEU A 241 8.19 2.81 0.74
N PHE A 242 8.67 2.74 -0.51
CA PHE A 242 8.34 3.70 -1.57
C PHE A 242 6.84 3.94 -1.75
N PRO A 243 5.95 2.94 -1.81
CA PRO A 243 4.51 3.15 -1.97
C PRO A 243 3.88 4.02 -0.89
N THR A 244 4.40 4.00 0.33
CA THR A 244 3.95 4.85 1.43
C THR A 244 4.38 6.30 1.21
N LEU A 245 5.66 6.54 0.96
CA LEU A 245 6.19 7.89 0.86
C LEU A 245 5.79 8.62 -0.43
N ILE A 246 5.56 7.90 -1.53
CA ILE A 246 5.09 8.54 -2.78
C ILE A 246 3.63 9.01 -2.69
N ARG A 247 2.84 8.46 -1.76
CA ARG A 247 1.45 8.86 -1.51
C ARG A 247 1.30 9.89 -0.39
N TRP A 248 2.39 10.31 0.24
CA TRP A 248 2.36 11.12 1.45
C TRP A 248 1.51 12.38 1.31
N GLU A 249 1.86 13.27 0.37
CA GLU A 249 1.14 14.51 0.14
C GLU A 249 -0.22 14.30 -0.53
N GLN A 250 -0.37 13.20 -1.28
CA GLN A 250 -1.57 12.93 -2.06
C GLN A 250 -2.70 12.36 -1.19
N VAL A 251 -2.35 11.58 -0.17
CA VAL A 251 -3.30 10.78 0.60
C VAL A 251 -3.09 10.94 2.11
N TYR A 252 -1.91 10.60 2.63
CA TYR A 252 -1.77 10.37 4.07
C TYR A 252 -1.74 11.65 4.88
N ALA A 253 -1.07 12.69 4.41
CA ALA A 253 -1.08 13.98 5.08
C ALA A 253 -2.49 14.61 5.08
N PRO A 254 -3.21 14.75 3.94
CA PRO A 254 -4.50 15.42 3.93
C PRO A 254 -5.67 14.57 4.44
N LEU A 255 -5.62 13.22 4.34
CA LEU A 255 -6.74 12.35 4.69
C LEU A 255 -6.58 11.71 6.07
N PHE A 256 -5.36 11.25 6.40
CA PHE A 256 -5.06 10.50 7.61
C PHE A 256 -4.45 11.35 8.72
N GLY A 257 -4.19 12.64 8.47
CA GLY A 257 -3.62 13.55 9.46
C GLY A 257 -2.13 13.35 9.72
N CYS A 258 -1.38 12.72 8.80
CA CYS A 258 0.07 12.54 8.90
C CYS A 258 0.80 13.84 8.56
N SER A 259 0.60 14.91 9.36
CA SER A 259 0.86 16.29 8.92
C SER A 259 1.66 17.15 9.92
N ARG A 260 2.34 16.54 10.93
CA ARG A 260 3.19 17.28 11.87
C ARG A 260 4.24 18.12 11.14
N GLN A 261 4.89 17.51 10.15
CA GLN A 261 5.87 18.15 9.29
C GLN A 261 5.66 17.68 7.84
N PRO A 262 5.88 18.54 6.85
CA PRO A 262 5.86 18.14 5.46
C PRO A 262 7.07 17.25 5.12
N LEU A 263 6.93 16.34 4.16
CA LEU A 263 7.99 15.38 3.85
C LEU A 263 9.29 16.07 3.32
N TRP A 264 9.18 17.24 2.72
CA TRP A 264 10.35 18.01 2.30
C TRP A 264 11.21 18.54 3.47
N SER A 265 10.72 18.49 4.73
CA SER A 265 11.52 18.76 5.93
C SER A 265 12.56 17.67 6.22
N PHE A 266 12.54 16.56 5.48
CA PHE A 266 13.47 15.45 5.52
C PHE A 266 14.22 15.37 4.17
N PRO A 267 15.31 16.15 4.00
CA PRO A 267 15.98 16.30 2.69
C PRO A 267 16.49 15.02 2.07
N ALA A 268 17.09 14.12 2.87
CA ALA A 268 17.61 12.85 2.37
C ALA A 268 16.48 11.89 1.97
N VAL A 269 15.41 11.84 2.76
CA VAL A 269 14.18 11.08 2.43
C VAL A 269 13.53 11.63 1.16
N TRP A 270 13.49 12.96 0.99
CA TRP A 270 12.95 13.60 -0.20
C TRP A 270 13.75 13.22 -1.45
N GLN A 271 15.09 13.29 -1.38
CA GLN A 271 15.98 12.92 -2.48
C GLN A 271 15.91 11.42 -2.78
N TRP A 272 15.86 10.57 -1.75
CA TRP A 272 15.67 9.12 -1.91
C TRP A 272 14.39 8.81 -2.68
N ARG A 273 13.28 9.45 -2.33
CA ARG A 273 12.00 9.28 -3.03
C ARG A 273 12.08 9.68 -4.50
N ALA A 274 12.70 10.82 -4.79
CA ALA A 274 12.90 11.28 -6.17
C ALA A 274 13.79 10.33 -6.98
N ARG A 275 14.86 9.82 -6.36
CA ARG A 275 15.77 8.83 -6.96
C ARG A 275 15.02 7.52 -7.25
N PHE A 276 14.22 7.02 -6.33
CA PHE A 276 13.43 5.79 -6.53
C PHE A 276 12.41 5.98 -7.67
N LEU A 277 11.72 7.11 -7.74
CA LEU A 277 10.77 7.41 -8.80
C LEU A 277 11.43 7.48 -10.19
N ALA A 278 12.71 7.87 -10.25
CA ALA A 278 13.47 7.97 -11.50
C ALA A 278 14.00 6.62 -12.02
N LEU A 279 13.84 5.52 -11.27
CA LEU A 279 14.22 4.20 -11.75
C LEU A 279 13.39 3.79 -12.98
N PRO A 280 13.96 3.04 -13.93
CA PRO A 280 13.26 2.63 -15.15
C PRO A 280 11.93 1.93 -14.88
N GLY A 281 10.85 2.43 -15.49
CA GLY A 281 9.50 1.86 -15.39
C GLY A 281 8.79 2.10 -14.05
N VAL A 282 9.42 2.68 -13.03
CA VAL A 282 8.77 2.95 -11.73
C VAL A 282 7.67 3.99 -11.88
N LEU A 283 7.89 5.03 -12.66
CA LEU A 283 6.88 6.07 -12.90
C LEU A 283 5.58 5.49 -13.48
N ASP A 284 5.68 4.49 -14.38
CA ASP A 284 4.54 3.81 -15.00
C ASP A 284 3.73 2.97 -14.01
N THR A 285 4.29 2.69 -12.83
CA THR A 285 3.56 2.02 -11.75
C THR A 285 2.73 3.00 -10.91
N CYS A 286 2.93 4.31 -11.07
CA CYS A 286 2.32 5.36 -10.28
C CYS A 286 1.06 5.93 -10.95
N ASP A 287 -0.05 5.97 -10.21
CA ASP A 287 -1.31 6.56 -10.66
C ASP A 287 -1.85 7.53 -9.58
N PRO A 288 -1.34 8.79 -9.57
CA PRO A 288 -1.69 9.75 -8.52
C PRO A 288 -3.18 10.15 -8.55
N LEU A 289 -3.84 10.08 -9.71
CA LEU A 289 -5.28 10.33 -9.79
C LEU A 289 -6.07 9.21 -9.13
N ALA A 290 -5.79 7.95 -9.46
CA ALA A 290 -6.44 6.80 -8.84
C ALA A 290 -6.20 6.78 -7.32
N TRP A 291 -5.00 7.13 -6.84
CA TRP A 291 -4.75 7.20 -5.40
C TRP A 291 -5.72 8.17 -4.70
N ARG A 292 -5.91 9.37 -5.22
CA ARG A 292 -6.81 10.35 -4.61
C ARG A 292 -8.27 9.96 -4.76
N THR A 293 -8.70 9.63 -5.98
CA THR A 293 -10.10 9.29 -6.25
C THR A 293 -10.57 8.12 -5.39
N ASP A 294 -9.75 7.08 -5.27
CA ASP A 294 -10.12 5.88 -4.53
C ASP A 294 -10.12 6.12 -3.01
N TYR A 295 -9.07 6.76 -2.48
CA TYR A 295 -8.98 7.00 -1.05
C TYR A 295 -10.00 8.00 -0.53
N PHE A 296 -10.31 9.04 -1.30
CA PHE A 296 -11.28 10.06 -0.89
C PHE A 296 -12.72 9.69 -1.26
N GLY A 297 -12.93 8.87 -2.29
CA GLY A 297 -14.25 8.59 -2.83
C GLY A 297 -14.77 7.17 -2.59
N ALA A 298 -13.92 6.15 -2.68
CA ALA A 298 -14.40 4.77 -2.80
C ALA A 298 -13.97 3.84 -1.66
N LEU A 299 -12.73 3.95 -1.17
CA LEU A 299 -12.18 2.93 -0.27
C LEU A 299 -12.57 3.11 1.20
N PHE A 300 -12.65 4.35 1.67
CA PHE A 300 -12.86 4.64 3.09
C PHE A 300 -13.86 5.78 3.31
N PRO A 301 -14.85 5.61 4.20
CA PRO A 301 -15.84 6.63 4.51
C PRO A 301 -15.29 7.66 5.51
N LEU A 302 -14.10 8.21 5.28
CA LEU A 302 -13.46 9.15 6.20
C LEU A 302 -13.99 10.59 6.05
N ARG A 303 -14.50 10.93 4.88
CA ARG A 303 -15.11 12.24 4.61
C ARG A 303 -16.51 12.08 4.02
N PRO A 304 -17.54 12.68 4.64
CA PRO A 304 -18.91 12.55 4.15
C PRO A 304 -19.13 13.12 2.74
N SER A 305 -18.33 14.14 2.37
CA SER A 305 -18.47 14.83 1.08
C SER A 305 -17.86 14.08 -0.10
N ALA A 306 -17.01 13.08 0.13
CA ALA A 306 -16.23 12.38 -0.89
C ALA A 306 -15.51 13.31 -1.90
N LEU A 307 -15.19 14.56 -1.48
CA LEU A 307 -14.48 15.53 -2.32
C LEU A 307 -13.02 15.12 -2.49
N VAL A 308 -12.57 15.03 -3.72
CA VAL A 308 -11.20 14.68 -4.09
C VAL A 308 -10.35 15.95 -4.15
N PRO A 309 -9.28 16.09 -3.35
CA PRO A 309 -8.40 17.25 -3.41
C PRO A 309 -7.69 17.37 -4.76
N ALA A 310 -7.37 18.61 -5.16
CA ALA A 310 -6.50 18.85 -6.29
C ALA A 310 -5.09 18.25 -6.06
N GLY A 311 -4.44 17.84 -7.13
CA GLY A 311 -3.09 17.26 -7.09
C GLY A 311 -2.63 16.81 -8.47
N PRO A 312 -1.47 16.12 -8.57
CA PRO A 312 -0.98 15.58 -9.84
C PRO A 312 -2.05 14.71 -10.53
N MET A 313 -2.29 14.95 -11.81
CA MET A 313 -3.27 14.19 -12.58
C MET A 313 -2.66 12.93 -13.19
N ASP A 314 -1.34 12.96 -13.44
CA ASP A 314 -0.59 11.89 -14.11
C ASP A 314 0.83 11.75 -13.54
N GLY A 315 1.60 10.82 -14.09
CA GLY A 315 2.98 10.55 -13.69
C GLY A 315 3.91 11.73 -13.94
N ALA A 316 3.75 12.49 -15.03
CA ALA A 316 4.60 13.64 -15.35
C ALA A 316 4.43 14.75 -14.30
N ALA A 317 3.19 15.08 -13.93
CA ALA A 317 2.89 16.04 -12.88
C ALA A 317 3.38 15.56 -11.51
N LEU A 318 3.29 14.24 -11.22
CA LEU A 318 3.86 13.64 -10.01
C LEU A 318 5.37 13.77 -9.98
N GLN A 319 6.06 13.47 -11.08
CA GLN A 319 7.51 13.60 -11.19
C GLN A 319 7.95 15.05 -10.95
N GLN A 320 7.27 16.03 -11.55
CA GLN A 320 7.55 17.44 -11.32
C GLN A 320 7.39 17.82 -9.84
N LEU A 321 6.34 17.31 -9.17
CA LEU A 321 6.12 17.57 -7.74
C LEU A 321 7.27 17.03 -6.88
N VAL A 322 7.66 15.77 -7.12
CA VAL A 322 8.67 15.05 -6.32
C VAL A 322 10.10 15.57 -6.57
N SER A 323 10.38 16.06 -7.78
CA SER A 323 11.67 16.61 -8.17
C SER A 323 11.86 18.11 -7.84
N ARG A 324 10.88 18.74 -7.19
CA ARG A 324 11.03 20.15 -6.79
C ARG A 324 12.21 20.31 -5.83
N PRO A 325 13.02 21.38 -6.01
CA PRO A 325 14.02 21.72 -5.02
C PRO A 325 13.37 21.96 -3.67
N ILE A 326 14.03 21.52 -2.62
CA ILE A 326 13.59 21.78 -1.25
C ILE A 326 13.57 23.31 -1.07
N PRO A 327 12.45 23.88 -0.55
CA PRO A 327 12.41 25.31 -0.26
C PRO A 327 13.58 25.69 0.65
N THR A 328 14.47 26.53 0.17
CA THR A 328 15.56 27.08 0.98
C THR A 328 14.89 27.96 2.03
N THR A 329 14.83 27.46 3.27
CA THR A 329 14.41 28.17 4.50
C THR A 329 13.24 29.15 4.31
N MET A 330 12.11 28.83 4.85
CA MET A 330 11.22 29.89 5.31
C MET A 330 12.00 30.67 6.39
N GLU A 331 12.42 31.91 6.09
CA GLU A 331 12.72 32.88 7.12
C GLU A 331 11.54 32.89 8.10
N ARG A 332 11.86 32.66 9.37
CA ARG A 332 10.89 32.57 10.47
C ARG A 332 10.26 33.92 10.75
#